data_111f7b993909df1fc44ea8b15d07d70a
#
_entry.id   111f7b993909df1fc44ea8b15d07d70a
#
_cell.length_a   1.000
_cell.length_b   1.000
_cell.length_c   1.000
_cell.angle_alpha   90.00
_cell.angle_beta   90.00
_cell.angle_gamma   90.00
#
_symmetry.space_group_name_H-M   'P 1'
#
loop_
_entity.id
_entity.type
_entity.pdbx_description
1 polymer ?
#
loop_
_entity_poly.entity_id
_entity_poly.type
_entity_poly.pdbx_seq_one_letter_code
_entity_poly.pdbx_strand_id
1 'polypeptide(L)'
;MAKLRTVRLAESWVPDPGDPYGEDKRRLIRFLLDNRITSANPKTLPSILADVEFTQTYRREALQHKLLGPLRRDPRVFIGTSSTGIFLVTTPEDVDATLGFYTWRVRAELRHARNLRALAKRTKLFAGYHSTVPPNKERAVIYFDESGNPDIHNRDPPVFVIAAVVVESRRDLAALDQRFKNAFAVIKRPEDHELKTSGLSVAKHGRVLRELSLLDYQWAAACFDKRHLVSTGFADPKVFYRYAFQFLISDLLTIAWQADLVIDEHSTTEFQEALELHLRRQNSGLPVNRLQSIKFSTSSKQRLIQLADLVAGAVRRSVEGDRVPLREIEHQMINLQFWPPR
;
A
#
# COMPACT_ATOMS: atom_id res chain seq x y z
N MET A 1 25.48 -30.09 9.21
CA MET A 1 24.72 -28.85 9.43
C MET A 1 23.26 -29.17 9.60
N ALA A 2 22.59 -28.64 10.64
CA ALA A 2 21.16 -28.82 10.82
C ALA A 2 20.40 -28.10 9.70
N LYS A 3 19.50 -28.80 8.98
CA LYS A 3 18.64 -28.16 7.96
C LYS A 3 17.81 -27.05 8.60
N LEU A 4 17.74 -25.91 7.95
CA LEU A 4 16.91 -24.79 8.37
C LEU A 4 15.45 -25.20 8.49
N ARG A 5 14.72 -24.65 9.46
CA ARG A 5 13.32 -25.02 9.74
C ARG A 5 12.39 -24.77 8.55
N THR A 6 12.63 -23.71 7.77
CA THR A 6 11.89 -23.40 6.54
C THR A 6 12.03 -24.50 5.48
N VAL A 7 13.24 -25.02 5.31
CA VAL A 7 13.51 -26.15 4.39
C VAL A 7 12.77 -27.39 4.84
N ARG A 8 12.83 -27.74 6.14
CA ARG A 8 12.10 -28.90 6.68
C ARG A 8 10.58 -28.77 6.52
N LEU A 9 10.03 -27.57 6.74
CA LEU A 9 8.60 -27.31 6.54
C LEU A 9 8.21 -27.51 5.07
N ALA A 10 9.01 -27.00 4.14
CA ALA A 10 8.78 -27.17 2.71
C ALA A 10 8.92 -28.63 2.27
N GLU A 11 9.91 -29.37 2.81
CA GLU A 11 10.10 -30.80 2.53
C GLU A 11 8.91 -31.66 3.04
N SER A 12 8.34 -31.28 4.18
CA SER A 12 7.20 -31.98 4.78
C SER A 12 5.83 -31.49 4.28
N TRP A 13 5.81 -30.55 3.35
CA TRP A 13 4.57 -29.97 2.87
C TRP A 13 3.72 -31.01 2.13
N VAL A 14 2.46 -31.10 2.52
CA VAL A 14 1.45 -31.95 1.90
C VAL A 14 0.27 -31.07 1.47
N PRO A 15 -0.25 -31.23 0.26
CA PRO A 15 -1.43 -30.49 -0.19
C PRO A 15 -2.64 -30.81 0.67
N ASP A 16 -3.54 -29.84 0.79
CA ASP A 16 -4.81 -30.07 1.47
C ASP A 16 -5.66 -31.09 0.68
N PRO A 17 -6.40 -31.97 1.35
CA PRO A 17 -7.30 -32.90 0.68
C PRO A 17 -8.31 -32.16 -0.21
N GLY A 18 -8.39 -32.57 -1.49
CA GLY A 18 -9.29 -31.95 -2.46
C GLY A 18 -8.73 -30.71 -3.17
N ASP A 19 -7.50 -30.29 -2.91
CA ASP A 19 -6.85 -29.23 -3.70
C ASP A 19 -6.55 -29.70 -5.13
N PRO A 20 -7.25 -29.20 -6.16
CA PRO A 20 -7.09 -29.67 -7.54
C PRO A 20 -5.70 -29.36 -8.13
N TYR A 21 -4.94 -28.50 -7.47
CA TYR A 21 -3.59 -28.12 -7.86
C TYR A 21 -2.51 -28.60 -6.88
N GLY A 22 -2.89 -29.46 -5.95
CA GLY A 22 -2.01 -29.89 -4.85
C GLY A 22 -0.74 -30.58 -5.34
N GLU A 23 -0.84 -31.48 -6.31
CA GLU A 23 0.32 -32.17 -6.87
C GLU A 23 1.27 -31.22 -7.61
N ASP A 24 0.73 -30.28 -8.37
CA ASP A 24 1.55 -29.30 -9.09
C ASP A 24 2.22 -28.31 -8.14
N LYS A 25 1.57 -27.94 -7.04
CA LYS A 25 2.20 -27.16 -5.95
C LYS A 25 3.36 -27.93 -5.32
N ARG A 26 3.18 -29.25 -5.09
CA ARG A 26 4.24 -30.12 -4.57
C ARG A 26 5.44 -30.18 -5.51
N ARG A 27 5.20 -30.35 -6.82
CA ARG A 27 6.25 -30.35 -7.85
C ARG A 27 7.04 -29.06 -7.87
N LEU A 28 6.34 -27.93 -7.80
CA LEU A 28 6.97 -26.61 -7.73
C LEU A 28 7.83 -26.45 -6.48
N ILE A 29 7.36 -26.85 -5.29
CA ILE A 29 8.13 -26.78 -4.05
C ILE A 29 9.39 -27.65 -4.17
N ARG A 30 9.25 -28.89 -4.64
CA ARG A 30 10.41 -29.80 -4.85
C ARG A 30 11.42 -29.22 -5.81
N PHE A 31 10.98 -28.69 -6.94
CA PHE A 31 11.85 -28.03 -7.90
C PHE A 31 12.67 -26.90 -7.25
N LEU A 32 12.02 -26.04 -6.44
CA LEU A 32 12.72 -24.95 -5.75
C LEU A 32 13.72 -25.46 -4.70
N LEU A 33 13.40 -26.55 -4.01
CA LEU A 33 14.28 -27.20 -3.03
C LEU A 33 15.48 -27.89 -3.69
N ASP A 34 15.23 -28.73 -4.69
CA ASP A 34 16.25 -29.58 -5.33
C ASP A 34 17.29 -28.74 -6.08
N ASN A 35 16.84 -27.64 -6.69
CA ASN A 35 17.71 -26.71 -7.40
C ASN A 35 18.27 -25.59 -6.51
N ARG A 36 17.99 -25.62 -5.19
CA ARG A 36 18.45 -24.60 -4.23
C ARG A 36 18.17 -23.17 -4.69
N ILE A 37 16.96 -22.94 -5.18
CA ILE A 37 16.55 -21.63 -5.68
C ILE A 37 16.34 -20.67 -4.51
N THR A 38 17.25 -19.70 -4.37
CA THR A 38 17.30 -18.67 -3.32
C THR A 38 17.22 -17.27 -3.93
N SER A 39 17.27 -16.23 -3.12
CA SER A 39 17.33 -14.84 -3.58
C SER A 39 18.60 -14.53 -4.41
N ALA A 40 19.66 -15.32 -4.25
CA ALA A 40 20.90 -15.19 -5.02
C ALA A 40 20.77 -15.74 -6.46
N ASN A 41 19.86 -16.72 -6.67
CA ASN A 41 19.63 -17.35 -7.98
C ASN A 41 18.14 -17.56 -8.26
N PRO A 42 17.32 -16.52 -8.25
CA PRO A 42 15.87 -16.63 -8.42
C PRO A 42 15.50 -17.13 -9.82
N LYS A 43 14.37 -17.81 -9.94
CA LYS A 43 13.86 -18.32 -11.21
C LYS A 43 12.69 -17.46 -11.72
N THR A 44 12.73 -17.10 -12.99
CA THR A 44 11.63 -16.41 -13.64
C THR A 44 10.43 -17.32 -13.87
N LEU A 45 9.23 -16.76 -14.01
CA LEU A 45 8.03 -17.55 -14.33
C LEU A 45 8.16 -18.35 -15.62
N PRO A 46 8.68 -17.79 -16.73
CA PRO A 46 8.91 -18.57 -17.95
C PRO A 46 9.86 -19.75 -17.73
N SER A 47 10.95 -19.57 -16.97
CA SER A 47 11.88 -20.66 -16.64
C SER A 47 11.20 -21.75 -15.80
N ILE A 48 10.38 -21.39 -14.81
CA ILE A 48 9.63 -22.36 -14.01
C ILE A 48 8.65 -23.15 -14.90
N LEU A 49 7.96 -22.47 -15.83
CA LEU A 49 7.04 -23.13 -16.77
C LEU A 49 7.78 -24.11 -17.72
N ALA A 50 9.03 -23.83 -18.06
CA ALA A 50 9.85 -24.67 -18.91
C ALA A 50 10.51 -25.85 -18.17
N ASP A 51 10.94 -25.59 -16.91
CA ASP A 51 11.79 -26.51 -16.15
C ASP A 51 10.97 -27.47 -15.25
N VAL A 52 9.72 -27.13 -14.89
CA VAL A 52 8.88 -27.94 -14.02
C VAL A 52 7.87 -28.76 -14.81
N GLU A 53 7.92 -30.07 -14.68
CA GLU A 53 6.93 -30.97 -15.27
C GLU A 53 5.61 -30.96 -14.49
N PHE A 54 4.73 -30.03 -14.81
CA PHE A 54 3.39 -29.93 -14.22
C PHE A 54 2.46 -31.03 -14.79
N THR A 55 1.43 -31.37 -14.00
CA THR A 55 0.41 -32.34 -14.44
C THR A 55 -0.48 -31.79 -15.57
N GLN A 56 -0.51 -30.47 -15.72
CA GLN A 56 -1.26 -29.73 -16.75
C GLN A 56 -0.47 -28.52 -17.25
N THR A 57 -0.83 -28.03 -18.41
CA THR A 57 -0.21 -26.84 -18.99
C THR A 57 -0.74 -25.57 -18.31
N TYR A 58 0.16 -24.69 -17.86
CA TYR A 58 -0.18 -23.40 -17.28
C TYR A 58 0.23 -22.25 -18.21
N ARG A 59 -0.65 -21.25 -18.30
CA ARG A 59 -0.25 -19.90 -18.69
C ARG A 59 0.32 -19.16 -17.48
N ARG A 60 1.10 -18.10 -17.70
CA ARG A 60 1.75 -17.31 -16.66
C ARG A 60 0.79 -16.87 -15.56
N GLU A 61 -0.36 -16.32 -15.92
CA GLU A 61 -1.39 -15.84 -14.99
C GLU A 61 -1.98 -17.00 -14.17
N ALA A 62 -2.23 -18.13 -14.83
CA ALA A 62 -2.78 -19.31 -14.17
C ALA A 62 -1.77 -19.90 -13.15
N LEU A 63 -0.48 -19.98 -13.50
CA LEU A 63 0.57 -20.38 -12.56
C LEU A 63 0.58 -19.46 -11.33
N GLN A 64 0.50 -18.15 -11.57
CA GLN A 64 0.55 -17.16 -10.50
C GLN A 64 -0.67 -17.24 -9.57
N HIS A 65 -1.88 -17.38 -10.11
CA HIS A 65 -3.10 -17.38 -9.31
C HIS A 65 -3.41 -18.75 -8.68
N LYS A 66 -3.15 -19.84 -9.39
CA LYS A 66 -3.54 -21.19 -8.95
C LYS A 66 -2.48 -21.89 -8.08
N LEU A 67 -1.20 -21.61 -8.30
CA LEU A 67 -0.11 -22.22 -7.57
C LEU A 67 0.57 -21.24 -6.61
N LEU A 68 1.20 -20.20 -7.14
CA LEU A 68 2.04 -19.30 -6.34
C LEU A 68 1.25 -18.46 -5.32
N GLY A 69 0.10 -17.93 -5.70
CA GLY A 69 -0.74 -17.14 -4.80
C GLY A 69 -1.19 -17.92 -3.57
N PRO A 70 -1.74 -19.14 -3.70
CA PRO A 70 -2.03 -20.01 -2.57
C PRO A 70 -0.80 -20.38 -1.74
N LEU A 71 0.32 -20.79 -2.38
CA LEU A 71 1.54 -21.15 -1.68
C LEU A 71 2.14 -20.00 -0.88
N ARG A 72 2.09 -18.77 -1.38
CA ARG A 72 2.55 -17.58 -0.63
C ARG A 72 1.70 -17.28 0.61
N ARG A 73 0.48 -17.80 0.68
CA ARG A 73 -0.41 -17.67 1.85
C ARG A 73 -0.31 -18.85 2.79
N ASP A 74 0.29 -19.95 2.36
CA ASP A 74 0.48 -21.14 3.19
C ASP A 74 1.60 -20.89 4.22
N PRO A 75 1.31 -20.98 5.53
CA PRO A 75 2.29 -20.74 6.58
C PRO A 75 3.39 -21.81 6.66
N ARG A 76 3.25 -22.90 5.93
CA ARG A 76 4.22 -24.01 5.87
C ARG A 76 5.26 -23.83 4.77
N VAL A 77 5.02 -22.92 3.80
CA VAL A 77 5.91 -22.69 2.66
C VAL A 77 6.23 -21.21 2.54
N PHE A 78 7.50 -20.88 2.40
CA PHE A 78 7.98 -19.51 2.35
C PHE A 78 8.51 -19.21 0.96
N ILE A 79 7.62 -18.79 0.05
CA ILE A 79 8.00 -18.38 -1.31
C ILE A 79 8.25 -16.89 -1.34
N GLY A 80 9.50 -16.53 -1.63
CA GLY A 80 9.94 -15.18 -1.86
C GLY A 80 9.81 -14.77 -3.31
N THR A 81 9.85 -13.47 -3.53
CA THR A 81 9.84 -12.85 -4.86
C THR A 81 10.79 -11.65 -4.87
N SER A 82 11.52 -11.49 -5.96
CA SER A 82 12.32 -10.32 -6.25
C SER A 82 11.94 -9.76 -7.63
N SER A 83 12.61 -8.68 -8.04
CA SER A 83 12.47 -8.15 -9.41
C SER A 83 12.93 -9.14 -10.51
N THR A 84 13.77 -10.09 -10.14
CA THR A 84 14.39 -11.06 -11.05
C THR A 84 13.72 -12.43 -11.04
N GLY A 85 12.87 -12.74 -10.06
CA GLY A 85 12.18 -14.02 -10.04
C GLY A 85 11.63 -14.46 -8.69
N ILE A 86 11.38 -15.76 -8.59
CA ILE A 86 10.77 -16.45 -7.45
C ILE A 86 11.83 -17.39 -6.86
N PHE A 87 11.77 -17.56 -5.55
CA PHE A 87 12.68 -18.43 -4.80
C PHE A 87 12.04 -18.95 -3.51
N LEU A 88 12.66 -19.97 -2.92
CA LEU A 88 12.31 -20.44 -1.58
C LEU A 88 13.09 -19.65 -0.53
N VAL A 89 12.43 -19.11 0.46
CA VAL A 89 13.08 -18.37 1.56
C VAL A 89 13.73 -19.36 2.51
N THR A 90 15.06 -19.35 2.52
CA THR A 90 15.88 -20.29 3.33
C THR A 90 16.85 -19.58 4.26
N THR A 91 17.14 -18.31 4.02
CA THR A 91 18.09 -17.51 4.80
C THR A 91 17.49 -16.16 5.23
N PRO A 92 18.09 -15.44 6.19
CA PRO A 92 17.69 -14.07 6.51
C PRO A 92 17.77 -13.12 5.30
N GLU A 93 18.77 -13.29 4.44
CA GLU A 93 18.97 -12.49 3.24
C GLU A 93 17.81 -12.71 2.24
N ASP A 94 17.27 -13.92 2.14
CA ASP A 94 16.10 -14.22 1.33
C ASP A 94 14.84 -13.51 1.88
N VAL A 95 14.70 -13.42 3.22
CA VAL A 95 13.63 -12.63 3.87
C VAL A 95 13.78 -11.16 3.51
N ASP A 96 14.98 -10.62 3.61
CA ASP A 96 15.26 -9.21 3.31
C ASP A 96 15.01 -8.88 1.84
N ALA A 97 15.43 -9.74 0.92
CA ALA A 97 15.15 -9.60 -0.50
C ALA A 97 13.64 -9.59 -0.79
N THR A 98 12.89 -10.50 -0.15
CA THR A 98 11.44 -10.58 -0.27
C THR A 98 10.75 -9.33 0.31
N LEU A 99 11.17 -8.91 1.51
CA LEU A 99 10.61 -7.73 2.17
C LEU A 99 10.93 -6.46 1.38
N GLY A 100 12.15 -6.34 0.84
CA GLY A 100 12.56 -5.23 -0.02
C GLY A 100 11.69 -5.14 -1.27
N PHE A 101 11.41 -6.27 -1.91
CA PHE A 101 10.53 -6.33 -3.08
C PHE A 101 9.09 -5.91 -2.75
N TYR A 102 8.54 -6.39 -1.61
CA TYR A 102 7.15 -6.12 -1.25
C TYR A 102 6.92 -4.80 -0.54
N THR A 103 7.96 -4.15 -0.03
CA THR A 103 7.83 -2.93 0.79
C THR A 103 7.07 -1.82 0.06
N TRP A 104 7.17 -1.77 -1.26
CA TRP A 104 6.65 -0.64 -2.03
C TRP A 104 5.74 -1.01 -3.20
N ARG A 105 5.55 -2.30 -3.52
CA ARG A 105 4.97 -2.62 -4.82
C ARG A 105 3.54 -3.13 -4.85
N VAL A 106 3.08 -3.86 -3.87
CA VAL A 106 1.73 -4.47 -4.00
C VAL A 106 1.08 -4.69 -2.65
N ARG A 107 -0.14 -4.24 -2.51
CA ARG A 107 -0.96 -4.28 -1.31
C ARG A 107 -1.27 -5.68 -0.76
N ALA A 108 -1.63 -6.60 -1.62
CA ALA A 108 -1.87 -8.00 -1.24
C ALA A 108 -0.59 -8.64 -0.67
N GLU A 109 0.54 -8.24 -1.19
CA GLU A 109 1.84 -8.73 -0.84
C GLU A 109 2.36 -8.13 0.48
N LEU A 110 1.91 -6.93 0.87
CA LEU A 110 2.18 -6.37 2.20
C LEU A 110 1.59 -7.24 3.32
N ARG A 111 0.41 -7.82 3.10
CA ARG A 111 -0.17 -8.78 4.03
C ARG A 111 0.71 -10.03 4.15
N HIS A 112 1.24 -10.52 3.04
CA HIS A 112 2.18 -11.64 3.03
C HIS A 112 3.51 -11.29 3.72
N ALA A 113 4.08 -10.12 3.44
CA ALA A 113 5.29 -9.63 4.11
C ALA A 113 5.10 -9.48 5.63
N ARG A 114 3.94 -9.00 6.07
CA ARG A 114 3.55 -8.96 7.50
C ARG A 114 3.51 -10.36 8.11
N ASN A 115 2.87 -11.31 7.43
CA ASN A 115 2.77 -12.69 7.88
C ASN A 115 4.15 -13.34 7.94
N LEU A 116 4.99 -13.12 6.94
CA LEU A 116 6.35 -13.63 6.90
C LEU A 116 7.19 -13.09 8.06
N ARG A 117 7.13 -11.77 8.31
CA ARG A 117 7.83 -11.12 9.43
C ARG A 117 7.32 -11.62 10.79
N ALA A 118 6.01 -11.72 10.95
CA ALA A 118 5.39 -12.24 12.16
C ALA A 118 5.78 -13.71 12.41
N LEU A 119 5.82 -14.51 11.36
CA LEU A 119 6.18 -15.91 11.43
C LEU A 119 7.68 -16.08 11.71
N ALA A 120 8.57 -15.32 11.08
CA ALA A 120 9.99 -15.31 11.36
C ALA A 120 10.28 -14.99 12.84
N LYS A 121 9.54 -14.05 13.43
CA LYS A 121 9.62 -13.73 14.87
C LYS A 121 9.05 -14.84 15.76
N ARG A 122 7.84 -15.35 15.45
CA ARG A 122 7.13 -16.35 16.27
C ARG A 122 7.83 -17.71 16.28
N THR A 123 8.42 -18.08 15.17
CA THR A 123 9.05 -19.41 15.03
C THR A 123 10.52 -19.43 15.48
N LYS A 124 11.06 -18.27 15.90
CA LYS A 124 12.50 -18.10 16.19
C LYS A 124 13.37 -18.73 15.10
N LEU A 125 12.92 -18.62 13.84
CA LEU A 125 13.58 -19.25 12.68
C LEU A 125 15.04 -18.83 12.57
N PHE A 126 15.30 -17.57 12.97
CA PHE A 126 16.65 -17.02 13.00
C PHE A 126 16.84 -16.40 14.38
N ALA A 127 17.55 -17.06 15.27
CA ALA A 127 17.88 -16.51 16.58
C ALA A 127 18.69 -15.23 16.39
N GLY A 128 18.21 -14.10 16.97
CA GLY A 128 18.88 -12.81 16.85
C GLY A 128 18.69 -12.10 15.51
N TYR A 129 17.76 -12.56 14.63
CA TYR A 129 17.50 -11.86 13.36
C TYR A 129 16.99 -10.45 13.61
N HIS A 130 17.79 -9.51 13.18
CA HIS A 130 17.40 -8.12 12.98
C HIS A 130 17.46 -7.88 11.48
N SER A 131 16.36 -7.44 10.86
CA SER A 131 16.35 -7.15 9.43
C SER A 131 17.50 -6.21 9.09
N THR A 132 18.39 -6.64 8.19
CA THR A 132 19.50 -5.84 7.67
C THR A 132 19.04 -4.92 6.53
N VAL A 133 17.81 -5.15 6.01
CA VAL A 133 17.18 -4.12 5.18
C VAL A 133 17.09 -2.90 6.08
N PRO A 134 17.95 -1.89 5.85
CA PRO A 134 17.83 -0.69 6.65
C PRO A 134 16.38 -0.27 6.47
N PRO A 135 15.66 -0.01 7.56
CA PRO A 135 14.44 0.74 7.42
C PRO A 135 14.86 1.92 6.56
N ASN A 136 14.10 2.18 5.51
CA ASN A 136 14.42 3.35 4.71
C ASN A 136 14.63 4.46 5.74
N LYS A 137 15.89 4.88 5.94
CA LYS A 137 16.25 5.78 7.04
C LYS A 137 15.67 7.16 6.80
N GLU A 138 15.11 7.36 5.61
CA GLU A 138 14.42 8.57 5.23
C GLU A 138 13.04 8.58 5.85
N ARG A 139 12.82 9.59 6.63
CA ARG A 139 11.54 9.91 7.26
C ARG A 139 10.53 10.21 6.17
N ALA A 140 9.47 9.45 6.09
CA ALA A 140 8.38 9.71 5.15
C ALA A 140 7.59 10.93 5.62
N VAL A 141 7.19 11.79 4.69
CA VAL A 141 6.19 12.83 4.94
C VAL A 141 4.92 12.42 4.23
N ILE A 142 3.82 12.36 4.96
CA ILE A 142 2.52 11.90 4.46
C ILE A 142 1.56 13.07 4.52
N TYR A 143 1.07 13.50 3.36
CA TYR A 143 0.14 14.59 3.19
C TYR A 143 -1.27 14.03 3.01
N PHE A 144 -2.23 14.58 3.76
CA PHE A 144 -3.62 14.12 3.75
C PHE A 144 -4.57 15.20 3.32
N ASP A 145 -5.57 14.78 2.55
CA ASP A 145 -6.76 15.56 2.25
C ASP A 145 -7.94 14.61 2.01
N GLU A 146 -9.16 15.15 2.00
CA GLU A 146 -10.37 14.38 1.79
C GLU A 146 -11.21 14.89 0.61
N SER A 147 -12.17 14.08 0.20
CA SER A 147 -13.18 14.44 -0.79
C SER A 147 -14.54 13.90 -0.40
N GLY A 148 -15.51 14.79 -0.33
CA GLY A 148 -16.86 14.52 0.14
C GLY A 148 -17.10 15.05 1.54
N ASN A 149 -18.31 14.81 2.06
CA ASN A 149 -18.72 15.26 3.39
C ASN A 149 -18.68 14.08 4.38
N PRO A 150 -18.04 14.20 5.56
CA PRO A 150 -18.01 13.14 6.57
C PRO A 150 -19.36 12.88 7.24
N ASP A 151 -20.35 13.76 7.08
CA ASP A 151 -21.71 13.52 7.59
C ASP A 151 -22.36 12.35 6.86
N ILE A 152 -22.60 11.25 7.58
CA ILE A 152 -23.22 10.05 7.03
C ILE A 152 -24.71 10.23 6.69
N HIS A 153 -25.38 11.24 7.27
CA HIS A 153 -26.78 11.58 6.97
C HIS A 153 -26.87 12.39 5.68
N ASN A 154 -25.85 13.17 5.36
CA ASN A 154 -25.73 13.81 4.05
C ASN A 154 -25.17 12.83 3.02
N ARG A 155 -26.05 12.22 2.25
CA ARG A 155 -25.70 11.18 1.25
C ARG A 155 -25.27 11.74 -0.12
N ASP A 156 -25.15 13.02 -0.27
CA ASP A 156 -24.63 13.68 -1.46
C ASP A 156 -23.31 14.42 -1.14
N PRO A 157 -22.17 13.98 -1.68
CA PRO A 157 -21.96 12.76 -2.47
C PRO A 157 -22.09 11.47 -1.62
N PRO A 158 -22.42 10.32 -2.24
CA PRO A 158 -22.69 9.07 -1.52
C PRO A 158 -21.45 8.45 -0.88
N VAL A 159 -20.26 8.94 -1.24
CA VAL A 159 -18.99 8.44 -0.73
C VAL A 159 -18.18 9.53 -0.04
N PHE A 160 -17.43 9.13 0.97
CA PHE A 160 -16.41 9.93 1.61
C PHE A 160 -15.05 9.28 1.38
N VAL A 161 -14.08 10.05 0.93
CA VAL A 161 -12.74 9.55 0.60
C VAL A 161 -11.71 10.33 1.40
N ILE A 162 -10.80 9.62 2.07
CA ILE A 162 -9.56 10.20 2.59
C ILE A 162 -8.41 9.67 1.74
N ALA A 163 -7.54 10.56 1.27
CA ALA A 163 -6.35 10.21 0.53
C ALA A 163 -5.08 10.69 1.24
N ALA A 164 -4.01 9.97 0.99
CA ALA A 164 -2.69 10.26 1.48
C ALA A 164 -1.68 10.22 0.34
N VAL A 165 -0.84 11.24 0.25
CA VAL A 165 0.34 11.29 -0.62
C VAL A 165 1.58 11.08 0.24
N VAL A 166 2.39 10.08 -0.09
CA VAL A 166 3.59 9.67 0.64
C VAL A 166 4.81 10.07 -0.16
N VAL A 167 5.68 10.87 0.43
CA VAL A 167 6.96 11.29 -0.13
C VAL A 167 8.09 10.85 0.80
N GLU A 168 9.02 10.07 0.30
CA GLU A 168 10.11 9.51 1.10
C GLU A 168 11.37 10.38 1.11
N SER A 169 11.60 11.11 0.06
CA SER A 169 12.81 11.90 -0.11
C SER A 169 12.49 13.39 -0.26
N ARG A 170 13.21 14.22 0.51
CA ARG A 170 13.17 15.67 0.32
C ARG A 170 13.83 16.13 -1.00
N ARG A 171 14.52 15.22 -1.71
CA ARG A 171 15.24 15.56 -2.95
C ARG A 171 14.31 15.96 -4.09
N ASP A 172 13.08 15.46 -4.10
CA ASP A 172 12.13 15.74 -5.20
C ASP A 172 11.35 17.03 -5.05
N LEU A 173 11.47 17.73 -3.93
CA LEU A 173 10.80 19.02 -3.73
C LEU A 173 11.25 20.10 -4.74
N ALA A 174 12.47 19.99 -5.29
CA ALA A 174 12.94 20.94 -6.31
C ALA A 174 12.15 20.81 -7.64
N ALA A 175 11.73 19.58 -7.99
CA ALA A 175 10.90 19.34 -9.17
C ALA A 175 9.43 19.70 -8.93
N LEU A 176 8.99 19.70 -7.66
CA LEU A 176 7.59 19.89 -7.28
C LEU A 176 7.00 21.18 -7.86
N ASP A 177 7.67 22.30 -7.62
CA ASP A 177 7.19 23.61 -8.07
C ASP A 177 7.08 23.68 -9.60
N GLN A 178 8.06 23.13 -10.32
CA GLN A 178 8.03 23.11 -11.79
C GLN A 178 6.88 22.23 -12.30
N ARG A 179 6.61 21.08 -11.68
CA ARG A 179 5.50 20.21 -12.06
C ARG A 179 4.14 20.86 -11.81
N PHE A 180 3.99 21.55 -10.69
CA PHE A 180 2.77 22.33 -10.45
C PHE A 180 2.59 23.46 -11.44
N LYS A 181 3.66 24.20 -11.80
CA LYS A 181 3.62 25.21 -12.87
C LYS A 181 3.12 24.61 -14.20
N ASN A 182 3.67 23.48 -14.58
CA ASN A 182 3.24 22.76 -15.78
C ASN A 182 1.76 22.34 -15.69
N ALA A 183 1.34 21.82 -14.54
CA ALA A 183 -0.05 21.44 -14.31
C ALA A 183 -1.02 22.63 -14.42
N PHE A 184 -0.65 23.81 -13.90
CA PHE A 184 -1.41 25.06 -14.09
C PHE A 184 -1.47 25.46 -15.56
N ALA A 185 -0.34 25.40 -16.27
CA ALA A 185 -0.27 25.74 -17.71
C ALA A 185 -1.18 24.81 -18.54
N VAL A 186 -1.18 23.51 -18.25
CA VAL A 186 -2.03 22.50 -18.94
C VAL A 186 -3.53 22.82 -18.86
N ILE A 187 -3.98 23.44 -17.77
CA ILE A 187 -5.38 23.82 -17.58
C ILE A 187 -5.66 25.30 -17.83
N LYS A 188 -4.63 26.06 -18.21
CA LYS A 188 -4.70 27.50 -18.45
C LYS A 188 -5.22 28.27 -17.22
N ARG A 189 -4.64 28.02 -16.05
CA ARG A 189 -4.90 28.76 -14.81
C ARG A 189 -3.64 29.46 -14.31
N PRO A 190 -3.77 30.62 -13.65
CA PRO A 190 -2.66 31.27 -12.98
C PRO A 190 -2.06 30.42 -11.86
N GLU A 191 -0.76 30.57 -11.61
CA GLU A 191 -0.01 29.75 -10.62
C GLU A 191 -0.32 30.11 -9.16
N ASP A 192 -0.90 31.27 -8.92
CA ASP A 192 -1.34 31.75 -7.60
C ASP A 192 -2.66 31.15 -7.12
N HIS A 193 -3.36 30.42 -8.00
CA HIS A 193 -4.57 29.68 -7.64
C HIS A 193 -4.24 28.32 -7.03
N GLU A 194 -5.15 27.83 -6.19
CA GLU A 194 -5.08 26.44 -5.73
C GLU A 194 -5.60 25.47 -6.79
N LEU A 195 -4.92 24.33 -6.93
CA LEU A 195 -5.44 23.19 -7.68
C LEU A 195 -6.41 22.41 -6.81
N LYS A 196 -7.70 22.60 -7.02
CA LYS A 196 -8.76 21.86 -6.32
C LYS A 196 -9.59 21.03 -7.29
N THR A 197 -9.90 19.81 -6.91
CA THR A 197 -10.72 18.88 -7.70
C THR A 197 -12.06 19.47 -8.08
N SER A 198 -12.72 20.22 -7.17
CA SER A 198 -14.03 20.83 -7.37
C SER A 198 -14.05 21.82 -8.55
N GLY A 199 -12.91 22.44 -8.87
CA GLY A 199 -12.80 23.40 -9.98
C GLY A 199 -12.38 22.77 -11.32
N LEU A 200 -12.26 21.45 -11.43
CA LEU A 200 -11.75 20.77 -12.62
C LEU A 200 -12.81 19.87 -13.27
N SER A 201 -12.94 19.96 -14.59
CA SER A 201 -13.62 18.90 -15.35
C SER A 201 -12.82 17.61 -15.29
N VAL A 202 -13.46 16.44 -15.54
CA VAL A 202 -12.79 15.12 -15.56
C VAL A 202 -11.56 15.13 -16.46
N ALA A 203 -11.67 15.67 -17.66
CA ALA A 203 -10.57 15.73 -18.62
C ALA A 203 -9.40 16.65 -18.14
N LYS A 204 -9.72 17.79 -17.51
CA LYS A 204 -8.69 18.67 -16.94
C LYS A 204 -8.01 17.99 -15.75
N HIS A 205 -8.78 17.34 -14.90
CA HIS A 205 -8.28 16.60 -13.74
C HIS A 205 -7.30 15.48 -14.18
N GLY A 206 -7.66 14.67 -15.18
CA GLY A 206 -6.76 13.66 -15.73
C GLY A 206 -5.45 14.25 -16.27
N ARG A 207 -5.53 15.39 -17.01
CA ARG A 207 -4.31 16.06 -17.52
C ARG A 207 -3.40 16.58 -16.41
N VAL A 208 -3.98 17.16 -15.36
CA VAL A 208 -3.23 17.64 -14.19
C VAL A 208 -2.54 16.46 -13.49
N LEU A 209 -3.27 15.38 -13.22
CA LEU A 209 -2.70 14.19 -12.57
C LEU A 209 -1.63 13.50 -13.42
N ARG A 210 -1.77 13.48 -14.76
CA ARG A 210 -0.74 12.98 -15.67
C ARG A 210 0.56 13.79 -15.54
N GLU A 211 0.49 15.11 -15.46
CA GLU A 211 1.67 15.94 -15.26
C GLU A 211 2.29 15.71 -13.88
N LEU A 212 1.47 15.62 -12.83
CA LEU A 212 1.94 15.39 -11.47
C LEU A 212 2.41 13.96 -11.23
N SER A 213 1.97 12.98 -12.04
CA SER A 213 2.44 11.59 -11.94
C SER A 213 3.91 11.40 -12.33
N LEU A 214 4.54 12.43 -12.87
CA LEU A 214 5.99 12.46 -13.13
C LEU A 214 6.82 12.79 -11.89
N LEU A 215 6.18 13.15 -10.77
CA LEU A 215 6.83 13.26 -9.47
C LEU A 215 7.01 11.88 -8.84
N ASP A 216 8.06 11.73 -8.05
CA ASP A 216 8.29 10.51 -7.26
C ASP A 216 7.52 10.58 -5.94
N TYR A 217 6.29 10.15 -5.98
CA TYR A 217 5.42 9.97 -4.81
C TYR A 217 4.64 8.67 -4.91
N GLN A 218 4.08 8.27 -3.81
CA GLN A 218 3.11 7.19 -3.75
C GLN A 218 1.84 7.70 -3.08
N TRP A 219 0.72 7.01 -3.31
CA TRP A 219 -0.52 7.41 -2.70
C TRP A 219 -1.32 6.21 -2.18
N ALA A 220 -2.13 6.48 -1.17
CA ALA A 220 -3.12 5.55 -0.65
C ALA A 220 -4.43 6.28 -0.39
N ALA A 221 -5.54 5.56 -0.44
CA ALA A 221 -6.83 6.14 -0.08
C ALA A 221 -7.75 5.11 0.57
N ALA A 222 -8.68 5.63 1.38
CA ALA A 222 -9.82 4.88 1.91
C ALA A 222 -11.11 5.54 1.44
N CYS A 223 -11.99 4.74 0.83
CA CYS A 223 -13.28 5.17 0.31
C CYS A 223 -14.39 4.52 1.13
N PHE A 224 -15.24 5.33 1.72
CA PHE A 224 -16.36 4.92 2.57
C PHE A 224 -17.68 5.18 1.83
N ASP A 225 -18.43 4.12 1.56
CA ASP A 225 -19.78 4.23 1.02
C ASP A 225 -20.77 4.52 2.16
N LYS A 226 -21.21 5.77 2.25
CA LYS A 226 -22.07 6.25 3.33
C LYS A 226 -23.44 5.55 3.37
N ARG A 227 -23.89 4.97 2.26
CA ARG A 227 -25.15 4.23 2.19
C ARG A 227 -25.15 2.97 3.06
N HIS A 228 -23.96 2.44 3.34
CA HIS A 228 -23.74 1.23 4.13
C HIS A 228 -23.24 1.52 5.56
N LEU A 229 -23.08 2.80 5.92
CA LEU A 229 -22.70 3.20 7.27
C LEU A 229 -23.95 3.34 8.12
N VAL A 230 -24.29 2.27 8.84
CA VAL A 230 -25.52 2.20 9.67
C VAL A 230 -25.25 2.30 11.18
N SER A 231 -24.00 2.41 11.57
CA SER A 231 -23.63 2.48 12.99
C SER A 231 -23.99 3.84 13.59
N THR A 232 -24.74 3.82 14.70
CA THR A 232 -25.03 5.04 15.49
C THR A 232 -23.78 5.74 16.00
N GLY A 233 -22.66 5.02 16.15
CA GLY A 233 -21.37 5.59 16.53
C GLY A 233 -20.76 6.52 15.47
N PHE A 234 -21.24 6.48 14.22
CA PHE A 234 -20.80 7.37 13.15
C PHE A 234 -21.77 8.53 12.88
N ALA A 235 -22.81 8.66 13.67
CA ALA A 235 -23.76 9.79 13.54
C ALA A 235 -23.09 11.15 13.78
N ASP A 236 -22.05 11.20 14.62
CA ASP A 236 -21.21 12.38 14.75
C ASP A 236 -20.14 12.41 13.64
N PRO A 237 -20.18 13.39 12.71
CA PRO A 237 -19.20 13.51 11.63
C PRO A 237 -17.76 13.57 12.12
N LYS A 238 -17.50 14.14 13.29
CA LYS A 238 -16.16 14.22 13.89
C LYS A 238 -15.63 12.84 14.32
N VAL A 239 -16.51 11.99 14.83
CA VAL A 239 -16.16 10.61 15.22
C VAL A 239 -15.87 9.79 13.97
N PHE A 240 -16.72 9.88 12.95
CA PHE A 240 -16.50 9.19 11.69
C PHE A 240 -15.22 9.64 10.98
N TYR A 241 -14.94 10.94 10.94
CA TYR A 241 -13.72 11.50 10.37
C TYR A 241 -12.47 10.92 11.04
N ARG A 242 -12.42 10.92 12.40
CA ARG A 242 -11.29 10.33 13.15
C ARG A 242 -11.11 8.85 12.85
N TYR A 243 -12.21 8.10 12.75
CA TYR A 243 -12.18 6.68 12.38
C TYR A 243 -11.61 6.49 10.98
N ALA A 244 -12.09 7.26 10.02
CA ALA A 244 -11.65 7.17 8.62
C ALA A 244 -10.14 7.48 8.47
N PHE A 245 -9.65 8.51 9.19
CA PHE A 245 -8.22 8.81 9.29
C PHE A 245 -7.43 7.66 9.89
N GLN A 246 -7.85 7.16 11.06
CA GLN A 246 -7.17 6.04 11.73
C GLN A 246 -7.12 4.80 10.84
N PHE A 247 -8.19 4.53 10.10
CA PHE A 247 -8.27 3.40 9.20
C PHE A 247 -7.19 3.44 8.11
N LEU A 248 -6.98 4.60 7.47
CA LEU A 248 -5.93 4.77 6.46
C LEU A 248 -4.52 4.83 7.05
N ILE A 249 -4.34 5.58 8.15
CA ILE A 249 -3.04 5.75 8.82
C ILE A 249 -2.50 4.43 9.36
N SER A 250 -3.35 3.59 9.95
CA SER A 250 -2.91 2.29 10.49
C SER A 250 -2.21 1.45 9.45
N ASP A 251 -2.68 1.47 8.21
CA ASP A 251 -2.03 0.78 7.11
C ASP A 251 -0.71 1.44 6.71
N LEU A 252 -0.70 2.76 6.56
CA LEU A 252 0.47 3.50 6.13
C LEU A 252 1.62 3.40 7.14
N LEU A 253 1.34 3.49 8.44
CA LEU A 253 2.35 3.33 9.48
C LEU A 253 2.91 1.91 9.58
N THR A 254 2.30 0.92 8.95
CA THR A 254 2.93 -0.40 8.84
C THR A 254 4.00 -0.46 7.77
N ILE A 255 3.94 0.46 6.80
CA ILE A 255 4.85 0.56 5.66
C ILE A 255 5.97 1.55 5.97
N ALA A 256 5.60 2.76 6.40
CA ALA A 256 6.55 3.80 6.77
C ALA A 256 7.29 3.43 8.07
N TRP A 257 8.62 3.59 8.07
CA TRP A 257 9.43 3.37 9.28
C TRP A 257 9.23 4.47 10.30
N GLN A 258 9.28 5.72 9.85
CA GLN A 258 8.97 6.93 10.61
C GLN A 258 8.21 7.87 9.69
N ALA A 259 7.16 8.49 10.19
CA ALA A 259 6.31 9.37 9.39
C ALA A 259 6.02 10.68 10.12
N ASP A 260 6.10 11.76 9.36
CA ASP A 260 5.47 13.04 9.67
C ASP A 260 4.15 13.11 8.92
N LEU A 261 3.08 13.47 9.61
CA LEU A 261 1.78 13.71 8.99
C LEU A 261 1.57 15.20 8.80
N VAL A 262 1.11 15.57 7.60
CA VAL A 262 0.67 16.92 7.28
C VAL A 262 -0.77 16.82 6.80
N ILE A 263 -1.69 17.40 7.56
CA ILE A 263 -3.14 17.29 7.35
C ILE A 263 -3.66 18.66 6.97
N ASP A 264 -4.61 18.72 6.02
CA ASP A 264 -5.22 19.99 5.63
C ASP A 264 -6.01 20.60 6.81
N GLU A 265 -5.89 21.92 6.94
CA GLU A 265 -6.45 22.70 8.05
C GLU A 265 -7.90 23.09 7.75
N HIS A 266 -8.84 22.14 7.89
CA HIS A 266 -10.26 22.37 7.60
C HIS A 266 -11.14 22.56 8.84
N SER A 267 -10.56 22.51 10.05
CA SER A 267 -11.35 22.38 11.28
C SER A 267 -10.85 23.29 12.40
N THR A 268 -11.64 23.38 13.47
CA THR A 268 -11.27 24.16 14.65
C THR A 268 -10.04 23.56 15.34
N THR A 269 -9.30 24.40 16.07
CA THR A 269 -8.11 24.00 16.83
C THR A 269 -8.43 22.85 17.80
N GLU A 270 -9.59 22.88 18.44
CA GLU A 270 -10.01 21.84 19.39
C GLU A 270 -10.20 20.48 18.69
N PHE A 271 -10.69 20.49 17.45
CA PHE A 271 -10.82 19.25 16.69
C PHE A 271 -9.44 18.72 16.24
N GLN A 272 -8.53 19.60 15.82
CA GLN A 272 -7.16 19.23 15.44
C GLN A 272 -6.42 18.59 16.61
N GLU A 273 -6.50 19.18 17.79
CA GLU A 273 -5.93 18.62 19.03
C GLU A 273 -6.55 17.26 19.39
N ALA A 274 -7.86 17.13 19.28
CA ALA A 274 -8.57 15.88 19.52
C ALA A 274 -8.18 14.78 18.51
N LEU A 275 -8.00 15.14 17.23
CA LEU A 275 -7.54 14.23 16.19
C LEU A 275 -6.09 13.79 16.46
N GLU A 276 -5.18 14.72 16.75
CA GLU A 276 -3.79 14.42 17.09
C GLU A 276 -3.70 13.46 18.28
N LEU A 277 -4.42 13.76 19.36
CA LEU A 277 -4.45 12.92 20.55
C LEU A 277 -4.96 11.50 20.24
N HIS A 278 -6.03 11.41 19.45
CA HIS A 278 -6.59 10.13 19.00
C HIS A 278 -5.56 9.32 18.22
N LEU A 279 -4.92 9.92 17.21
CA LEU A 279 -3.94 9.25 16.36
C LEU A 279 -2.71 8.79 17.16
N ARG A 280 -2.21 9.62 18.09
CA ARG A 280 -1.09 9.24 18.97
C ARG A 280 -1.46 8.06 19.87
N ARG A 281 -2.65 8.07 20.49
CA ARG A 281 -3.11 6.97 21.37
C ARG A 281 -3.28 5.66 20.59
N GLN A 282 -3.91 5.69 19.44
CA GLN A 282 -4.18 4.49 18.63
C GLN A 282 -2.89 3.86 18.06
N ASN A 283 -1.84 4.66 17.90
CA ASN A 283 -0.58 4.21 17.34
C ASN A 283 0.56 4.05 18.38
N SER A 284 0.29 4.27 19.66
CA SER A 284 1.28 4.12 20.74
C SER A 284 1.79 2.70 20.97
N GLY A 285 1.00 1.68 20.58
CA GLY A 285 1.38 0.26 20.70
C GLY A 285 2.27 -0.28 19.58
N LEU A 286 2.68 0.55 18.63
CA LEU A 286 3.61 0.14 17.58
C LEU A 286 5.02 -0.03 18.16
N PRO A 287 5.80 -1.07 17.73
CA PRO A 287 7.10 -1.43 18.33
C PRO A 287 8.16 -0.33 18.29
N VAL A 288 7.96 0.68 17.45
CA VAL A 288 8.81 1.86 17.31
C VAL A 288 7.86 3.05 17.21
N ASN A 289 8.25 4.19 17.77
CA ASN A 289 7.47 5.43 17.58
C ASN A 289 7.53 5.85 16.12
N ARG A 290 6.63 5.28 15.30
CA ARG A 290 6.58 5.49 13.86
C ARG A 290 5.97 6.82 13.49
N LEU A 291 5.07 7.33 14.33
CA LEU A 291 4.46 8.62 14.18
C LEU A 291 5.32 9.67 14.89
N GLN A 292 6.06 10.47 14.12
CA GLN A 292 7.00 11.44 14.65
C GLN A 292 6.33 12.78 14.95
N SER A 293 5.65 13.35 13.97
CA SER A 293 4.93 14.61 14.13
C SER A 293 3.60 14.60 13.38
N ILE A 294 2.69 15.42 13.88
CA ILE A 294 1.44 15.75 13.18
C ILE A 294 1.41 17.27 13.06
N LYS A 295 1.17 17.77 11.86
CA LYS A 295 1.07 19.19 11.55
C LYS A 295 -0.19 19.43 10.77
N PHE A 296 -0.88 20.51 11.07
CA PHE A 296 -1.98 21.03 10.27
C PHE A 296 -1.45 22.19 9.41
N SER A 297 -1.84 22.23 8.17
CA SER A 297 -1.38 23.25 7.23
C SER A 297 -2.40 23.47 6.13
N THR A 298 -2.53 24.69 5.65
CA THR A 298 -3.45 25.00 4.54
C THR A 298 -2.89 24.50 3.21
N SER A 299 -3.78 24.05 2.32
CA SER A 299 -3.45 23.65 0.95
C SER A 299 -2.76 24.76 0.12
N SER A 300 -3.07 26.03 0.42
CA SER A 300 -2.40 27.17 -0.20
C SER A 300 -0.91 27.25 0.09
N LYS A 301 -0.47 26.78 1.26
CA LYS A 301 0.93 26.76 1.68
C LYS A 301 1.66 25.45 1.33
N GLN A 302 0.89 24.39 1.03
CA GLN A 302 1.45 23.04 0.85
C GLN A 302 0.91 22.40 -0.43
N ARG A 303 1.68 22.43 -1.51
CA ARG A 303 1.29 21.85 -2.81
C ARG A 303 0.98 20.36 -2.76
N LEU A 304 1.62 19.61 -1.85
CA LEU A 304 1.37 18.18 -1.71
C LEU A 304 0.03 17.87 -1.01
N ILE A 305 -0.54 18.81 -0.24
CA ILE A 305 -1.94 18.73 0.20
C ILE A 305 -2.87 18.87 -1.01
N GLN A 306 -2.61 19.84 -1.91
CA GLN A 306 -3.39 19.96 -3.16
C GLN A 306 -3.32 18.67 -4.00
N LEU A 307 -2.16 18.01 -4.04
CA LEU A 307 -2.06 16.70 -4.69
C LEU A 307 -2.91 15.63 -3.98
N ALA A 308 -2.98 15.66 -2.66
CA ALA A 308 -3.84 14.74 -1.90
C ALA A 308 -5.34 15.00 -2.19
N ASP A 309 -5.79 16.26 -2.31
CA ASP A 309 -7.15 16.60 -2.80
C ASP A 309 -7.41 16.02 -4.19
N LEU A 310 -6.47 16.21 -5.11
CA LEU A 310 -6.61 15.68 -6.46
C LEU A 310 -6.68 14.14 -6.47
N VAL A 311 -5.89 13.46 -5.65
CA VAL A 311 -5.98 11.99 -5.49
C VAL A 311 -7.33 11.58 -4.90
N ALA A 312 -7.77 12.23 -3.81
CA ALA A 312 -9.06 11.96 -3.17
C ALA A 312 -10.22 12.14 -4.17
N GLY A 313 -10.18 13.24 -4.91
CA GLY A 313 -11.17 13.52 -5.96
C GLY A 313 -11.13 12.52 -7.12
N ALA A 314 -9.96 12.02 -7.53
CA ALA A 314 -9.84 10.99 -8.57
C ALA A 314 -10.45 9.66 -8.11
N VAL A 315 -10.20 9.26 -6.87
CA VAL A 315 -10.81 8.08 -6.26
C VAL A 315 -12.33 8.23 -6.19
N ARG A 316 -12.84 9.36 -5.70
CA ARG A 316 -14.28 9.63 -5.65
C ARG A 316 -14.92 9.51 -7.03
N ARG A 317 -14.38 10.22 -8.03
CA ARG A 317 -14.87 10.17 -9.41
C ARG A 317 -14.87 8.77 -10.00
N SER A 318 -13.86 7.96 -9.67
CA SER A 318 -13.80 6.58 -10.16
C SER A 318 -14.94 5.70 -9.62
N VAL A 319 -15.38 5.98 -8.39
CA VAL A 319 -16.54 5.31 -7.76
C VAL A 319 -17.86 5.79 -8.36
N GLU A 320 -17.91 7.06 -8.76
CA GLU A 320 -19.04 7.69 -9.45
C GLU A 320 -19.10 7.35 -10.96
N GLY A 321 -18.14 6.57 -11.47
CA GLY A 321 -18.11 6.07 -12.86
C GLY A 321 -17.01 6.65 -13.75
N ASP A 322 -16.34 7.72 -13.33
CA ASP A 322 -15.32 8.42 -14.11
C ASP A 322 -13.89 8.01 -13.70
N ARG A 323 -13.37 6.95 -14.30
CA ARG A 323 -12.04 6.40 -13.99
C ARG A 323 -10.86 7.13 -14.64
N VAL A 324 -11.11 8.09 -15.54
CA VAL A 324 -10.05 8.75 -16.31
C VAL A 324 -8.97 9.38 -15.42
N PRO A 325 -9.28 10.19 -14.40
CA PRO A 325 -8.24 10.78 -13.55
C PRO A 325 -7.44 9.73 -12.77
N LEU A 326 -8.11 8.69 -12.25
CA LEU A 326 -7.46 7.67 -11.43
C LEU A 326 -6.43 6.85 -12.21
N ARG A 327 -6.72 6.53 -13.48
CA ARG A 327 -5.81 5.76 -14.37
C ARG A 327 -4.44 6.42 -14.52
N GLU A 328 -4.38 7.74 -14.49
CA GLU A 328 -3.14 8.48 -14.67
C GLU A 328 -2.13 8.25 -13.52
N ILE A 329 -2.63 7.89 -12.34
CA ILE A 329 -1.83 7.71 -11.12
C ILE A 329 -1.92 6.28 -10.53
N GLU A 330 -2.59 5.35 -11.20
CA GLU A 330 -2.76 3.97 -10.70
C GLU A 330 -1.42 3.26 -10.43
N HIS A 331 -0.40 3.56 -11.22
CA HIS A 331 0.94 2.98 -11.09
C HIS A 331 1.68 3.39 -9.80
N GLN A 332 1.27 4.49 -9.17
CA GLN A 332 1.84 5.01 -7.91
C GLN A 332 1.03 4.60 -6.68
N MET A 333 0.02 3.77 -6.85
CA MET A 333 -0.89 3.37 -5.79
C MET A 333 -0.24 2.36 -4.83
N ILE A 334 -0.13 2.72 -3.56
CA ILE A 334 0.20 1.79 -2.47
C ILE A 334 -1.05 0.98 -2.10
N ASN A 335 -2.16 1.68 -1.91
CA ASN A 335 -3.35 1.13 -1.29
C ASN A 335 -4.62 1.91 -1.67
N LEU A 336 -5.68 1.18 -2.04
CA LEU A 336 -7.04 1.71 -2.17
C LEU A 336 -8.02 0.80 -1.45
N GLN A 337 -8.62 1.30 -0.38
CA GLN A 337 -9.57 0.56 0.46
C GLN A 337 -10.99 1.01 0.22
N PHE A 338 -11.90 0.03 0.26
CA PHE A 338 -13.33 0.28 0.24
C PHE A 338 -13.95 -0.18 1.56
N TRP A 339 -14.84 0.64 2.11
CA TRP A 339 -15.69 0.27 3.22
C TRP A 339 -17.14 0.43 2.84
N PRO A 340 -17.98 -0.61 2.94
CA PRO A 340 -17.57 -1.99 3.25
C PRO A 340 -16.67 -2.61 2.17
N PRO A 341 -15.94 -3.69 2.50
CA PRO A 341 -15.12 -4.41 1.52
C PRO A 341 -15.97 -4.85 0.32
N ARG A 342 -15.44 -4.61 -0.89
CA ARG A 342 -16.05 -5.04 -2.16
C ARG A 342 -15.49 -6.38 -2.60
#